data_41494666853b960e402498696a46ce0b
#
_entry.id   41494666853b960e402498696a46ce0b
#
_cell.length_a   1.000
_cell.length_b   1.000
_cell.length_c   1.000
_cell.angle_alpha   90.00
_cell.angle_beta   90.00
_cell.angle_gamma   90.00
#
_symmetry.space_group_name_H-M   'P 1'
#
loop_
_entity.id
_entity.type
_entity.pdbx_description
1 polymer ?
#
loop_
_entity_poly.entity_id
_entity_poly.type
_entity_poly.pdbx_seq_one_letter_code
_entity_poly.pdbx_strand_id
1 'polypeptide(L)'
;MMAAYTPRQGRFLAFIYYYTRVNGRPPAERDMERYFKTSPSAVHQMLLTLQKRGFIERTPGQGRSIRLLLQRGTLPDLEPSGGG
;
A
#
# COMPACT_ATOMS: atom_id res chain seq x y z
N MET A 1 8.73 7.87 18.09
CA MET A 1 8.32 6.47 17.92
C MET A 1 8.58 6.00 16.50
N MET A 2 9.24 4.92 16.38
CA MET A 2 9.56 4.38 15.06
C MET A 2 8.35 3.74 14.41
N ALA A 3 8.25 3.90 13.12
CA ALA A 3 7.26 3.19 12.36
C ALA A 3 7.55 1.69 12.45
N ALA A 4 6.50 0.91 12.52
CA ALA A 4 6.63 -0.54 12.62
C ALA A 4 6.87 -1.19 11.25
N TYR A 5 6.87 -0.42 10.19
CA TYR A 5 7.01 -0.96 8.84
C TYR A 5 8.38 -0.59 8.26
N THR A 6 8.83 -1.40 7.29
CA THR A 6 10.06 -1.12 6.57
C THR A 6 9.84 0.02 5.58
N PRO A 7 10.91 0.63 5.06
CA PRO A 7 10.76 1.67 4.04
C PRO A 7 9.94 1.22 2.83
N ARG A 8 10.17 -0.01 2.35
CA ARG A 8 9.42 -0.50 1.21
C ARG A 8 7.95 -0.71 1.56
N GLN A 9 7.68 -1.25 2.73
CA GLN A 9 6.30 -1.41 3.20
C GLN A 9 5.63 -0.04 3.30
N GLY A 10 6.35 0.93 3.83
CA GLY A 10 5.83 2.29 3.96
C GLY A 10 5.45 2.89 2.62
N ARG A 11 6.24 2.62 1.58
CA ARG A 11 5.92 3.14 0.24
C ARG A 11 4.63 2.52 -0.29
N PHE A 12 4.42 1.24 -0.07
CA PHE A 12 3.16 0.60 -0.48
C PHE A 12 1.99 1.20 0.29
N LEU A 13 2.16 1.41 1.59
CA LEU A 13 1.09 1.98 2.40
C LEU A 13 0.77 3.41 1.97
N ALA A 14 1.80 4.20 1.68
CA ALA A 14 1.60 5.56 1.21
C ALA A 14 0.89 5.57 -0.15
N PHE A 15 1.25 4.65 -1.04
CA PHE A 15 0.58 4.55 -2.32
C PHE A 15 -0.91 4.27 -2.15
N ILE A 16 -1.23 3.32 -1.27
CA ILE A 16 -2.64 2.99 -1.01
C ILE A 16 -3.39 4.22 -0.52
N TYR A 17 -2.79 4.95 0.40
CA TYR A 17 -3.41 6.15 0.95
C TYR A 17 -3.68 7.20 -0.13
N TYR A 18 -2.66 7.54 -0.90
CA TYR A 18 -2.79 8.60 -1.89
C TYR A 18 -3.66 8.19 -3.06
N TYR A 19 -3.55 6.94 -3.49
CA TYR A 19 -4.42 6.45 -4.56
C TYR A 19 -5.88 6.56 -4.16
N THR A 20 -6.19 6.16 -2.93
CA THR A 20 -7.55 6.21 -2.45
C THR A 20 -8.07 7.65 -2.41
N ARG A 21 -7.22 8.57 -1.96
CA ARG A 21 -7.64 9.97 -1.90
C ARG A 21 -7.88 10.58 -3.26
N VAL A 22 -7.04 10.24 -4.22
CA VAL A 22 -7.15 10.84 -5.56
C VAL A 22 -8.29 10.20 -6.34
N ASN A 23 -8.49 8.90 -6.20
CA ASN A 23 -9.41 8.16 -7.05
C ASN A 23 -10.73 7.83 -6.39
N GLY A 24 -10.84 8.05 -5.08
CA GLY A 24 -12.08 7.75 -4.37
C GLY A 24 -12.32 6.28 -4.14
N ARG A 25 -11.33 5.44 -4.39
CA ARG A 25 -11.44 4.00 -4.18
C ARG A 25 -10.04 3.42 -4.03
N PRO A 26 -9.91 2.27 -3.36
CA PRO A 26 -8.59 1.67 -3.17
C PRO A 26 -7.98 1.19 -4.48
N PRO A 27 -6.66 1.04 -4.53
CA PRO A 27 -6.01 0.50 -5.72
C PRO A 27 -6.22 -1.00 -5.84
N ALA A 28 -6.14 -1.50 -7.06
CA ALA A 28 -6.08 -2.94 -7.30
C ALA A 28 -4.62 -3.36 -7.28
N GLU A 29 -4.40 -4.68 -7.22
CA GLU A 29 -3.02 -5.17 -7.25
C GLU A 29 -2.29 -4.75 -8.51
N ARG A 30 -2.98 -4.74 -9.65
CA ARG A 30 -2.34 -4.33 -10.90
C ARG A 30 -1.88 -2.89 -10.87
N ASP A 31 -2.58 -2.04 -10.15
CA ASP A 31 -2.16 -0.64 -10.02
C ASP A 31 -0.82 -0.54 -9.32
N MET A 32 -0.61 -1.40 -8.33
CA MET A 32 0.65 -1.43 -7.61
C MET A 32 1.76 -2.07 -8.43
N GLU A 33 1.43 -3.13 -9.18
CA GLU A 33 2.41 -3.72 -10.10
C GLU A 33 2.96 -2.68 -11.06
N ARG A 34 2.06 -1.88 -11.59
CA ARG A 34 2.41 -0.86 -12.56
C ARG A 34 3.21 0.27 -11.93
N TYR A 35 2.75 0.76 -10.79
CA TYR A 35 3.40 1.88 -10.13
C TYR A 35 4.80 1.51 -9.65
N PHE A 36 4.94 0.36 -9.03
CA PHE A 36 6.21 -0.08 -8.47
C PHE A 36 7.06 -0.87 -9.45
N LYS A 37 6.53 -1.12 -10.64
CA LYS A 37 7.23 -1.86 -11.70
C LYS A 37 7.73 -3.18 -11.19
N THR A 38 6.84 -3.95 -10.60
CA THR A 38 7.18 -5.21 -9.99
C THR A 38 6.18 -6.28 -10.42
N SER A 39 6.48 -7.52 -10.08
CA SER A 39 5.68 -8.66 -10.54
C SER A 39 4.39 -8.80 -9.72
N PRO A 40 3.37 -9.48 -10.29
CA PRO A 40 2.18 -9.79 -9.52
C PRO A 40 2.47 -10.57 -8.25
N SER A 41 3.40 -11.52 -8.31
CA SER A 41 3.80 -12.28 -7.13
C SER A 41 4.35 -11.40 -6.04
N ALA A 42 5.19 -10.45 -6.41
CA ALA A 42 5.80 -9.57 -5.42
C ALA A 42 4.76 -8.70 -4.74
N VAL A 43 3.81 -8.17 -5.51
CA VAL A 43 2.74 -7.36 -4.95
C VAL A 43 1.88 -8.20 -4.00
N HIS A 44 1.52 -9.41 -4.46
CA HIS A 44 0.68 -10.28 -3.65
C HIS A 44 1.35 -10.59 -2.31
N GLN A 45 2.65 -10.93 -2.34
CA GLN A 45 3.38 -11.23 -1.12
C GLN A 45 3.46 -10.04 -0.20
N MET A 46 3.68 -8.86 -0.77
CA MET A 46 3.74 -7.64 0.04
C MET A 46 2.40 -7.40 0.74
N LEU A 47 1.29 -7.56 0.02
CA LEU A 47 -0.02 -7.33 0.61
C LEU A 47 -0.32 -8.36 1.71
N LEU A 48 0.07 -9.61 1.51
CA LEU A 48 -0.10 -10.61 2.54
C LEU A 48 0.70 -10.22 3.80
N THR A 49 1.91 -9.73 3.61
CA THR A 49 2.74 -9.30 4.73
C THR A 49 2.12 -8.12 5.45
N LEU A 50 1.65 -7.12 4.71
CA LEU A 50 1.04 -5.94 5.32
C LEU A 50 -0.23 -6.32 6.09
N GLN A 51 -0.99 -7.25 5.54
CA GLN A 51 -2.20 -7.72 6.19
C GLN A 51 -1.88 -8.48 7.47
N LYS A 52 -0.88 -9.35 7.39
CA LYS A 52 -0.45 -10.14 8.55
C LYS A 52 0.06 -9.25 9.66
N ARG A 53 0.70 -8.14 9.31
CA ARG A 53 1.22 -7.21 10.30
C ARG A 53 0.17 -6.25 10.83
N GLY A 54 -1.05 -6.33 10.33
CA GLY A 54 -2.13 -5.50 10.82
C GLY A 54 -2.14 -4.07 10.26
N PHE A 55 -1.42 -3.82 9.17
CA PHE A 55 -1.38 -2.49 8.58
C PHE A 55 -2.52 -2.24 7.62
N ILE A 56 -3.04 -3.28 7.02
CA ILE A 56 -4.17 -3.19 6.10
C ILE A 56 -5.12 -4.35 6.34
N GLU A 57 -6.33 -4.21 5.81
CA GLU A 57 -7.23 -5.35 5.71
C GLU A 57 -7.82 -5.37 4.31
N ARG A 58 -8.26 -6.54 3.89
CA ARG A 58 -8.86 -6.75 2.58
C ARG A 58 -10.04 -7.69 2.73
N THR A 59 -11.01 -7.55 1.81
CA THR A 59 -12.13 -8.48 1.76
C THR A 59 -11.77 -9.59 0.78
N PRO A 60 -11.71 -10.85 1.23
CA PRO A 60 -11.36 -11.95 0.33
C PRO A 60 -12.29 -12.01 -0.88
N GLY A 61 -11.71 -12.25 -2.04
CA GLY A 61 -12.49 -12.37 -3.26
C GLY A 61 -12.99 -11.08 -3.87
N GLN A 62 -12.71 -9.94 -3.24
CA GLN A 62 -13.07 -8.63 -3.75
C GLN A 62 -11.84 -7.85 -4.15
N GLY A 63 -11.79 -7.43 -5.40
CA GLY A 63 -10.74 -6.51 -5.83
C GLY A 63 -11.01 -5.12 -5.27
N ARG A 64 -9.98 -4.30 -5.18
CA ARG A 64 -10.08 -2.92 -4.70
C ARG A 64 -10.74 -2.82 -3.32
N SER A 65 -10.42 -3.77 -2.45
CA SER A 65 -11.01 -3.79 -1.11
C SER A 65 -9.99 -3.48 -0.01
N ILE A 66 -8.81 -3.00 -0.38
CA ILE A 66 -7.76 -2.71 0.58
C ILE A 66 -8.14 -1.51 1.43
N ARG A 67 -8.00 -1.64 2.73
CA ARG A 67 -8.26 -0.54 3.65
C ARG A 67 -7.10 -0.40 4.62
N LEU A 68 -6.62 0.83 4.77
CA LEU A 68 -5.53 1.10 5.71
C LEU A 68 -6.05 1.09 7.13
N LEU A 69 -5.25 0.52 8.01
CA LEU A 69 -5.54 0.52 9.43
C LEU A 69 -4.62 1.49 10.19
N LEU A 70 -3.74 2.19 9.47
CA LEU A 70 -2.81 3.15 10.05
C LEU A 70 -3.31 4.56 9.82
N GLN A 71 -2.92 5.45 10.73
CA GLN A 71 -3.26 6.85 10.58
C GLN A 71 -2.29 7.52 9.61
N ARG A 72 -2.80 8.55 8.93
CA ARG A 72 -2.00 9.28 7.95
C ARG A 72 -0.68 9.78 8.53
N GLY A 73 -0.71 10.24 9.77
CA GLY A 73 0.48 10.81 10.39
C GLY A 73 1.64 9.85 10.54
N THR A 74 1.39 8.55 10.43
CA THR A 74 2.46 7.56 10.55
C THR A 74 2.99 7.10 9.20
N LEU A 75 2.44 7.63 8.09
CA LEU A 75 2.85 7.21 6.76
C LEU A 75 3.89 8.17 6.18
N PRO A 76 4.82 7.66 5.39
CA PRO A 76 5.75 8.56 4.71
C PRO A 76 5.04 9.26 3.56
N ASP A 77 5.59 10.38 3.13
CA ASP A 77 5.09 11.02 1.93
C ASP A 77 5.52 10.21 0.72
N LEU A 78 4.66 10.18 -0.29
CA LEU A 78 4.99 9.50 -1.53
C LEU A 78 5.75 10.48 -2.41
N GLU A 79 7.00 10.15 -2.73
CA GLU A 79 7.87 11.04 -3.48
C GLU A 79 7.50 11.00 -4.97
N PRO A 80 7.05 12.09 -5.52
CA PRO A 80 6.62 12.08 -6.92
C PRO A 80 7.75 11.84 -7.89
N SER A 81 8.95 12.24 -7.55
CA SER A 81 10.08 12.07 -8.47
C SER A 81 10.79 10.75 -8.26
N GLY A 82 10.22 9.89 -7.50
CA GLY A 82 10.91 8.68 -7.17
C GLY A 82 12.13 8.94 -6.35
N GLY A 83 12.22 10.14 -5.87
CA GLY A 83 13.39 10.54 -5.11
C GLY A 83 13.56 9.73 -3.88
N GLY A 84 12.64 8.99 -3.71
CA GLY A 84 12.86 8.04 -2.64
C GLY A 84 13.95 7.15 -3.02
#